data_34438cd8d83c1b05430ed7c8f7993672
#
_entry.id   34438cd8d83c1b05430ed7c8f7993672
#
_cell.length_a   1.000
_cell.length_b   1.000
_cell.length_c   1.000
_cell.angle_alpha   90.00
_cell.angle_beta   90.00
_cell.angle_gamma   90.00
#
_symmetry.space_group_name_H-M   'P 1'
#
loop_
_entity.id
_entity.type
_entity.pdbx_description
1 polymer ?
#
loop_
_entity_poly.entity_id
_entity_poly.type
_entity_poly.pdbx_seq_one_letter_code
_entity_poly.pdbx_strand_id
1 'polypeptide(L)'
;MIIYFRCTSKKETVSGVERWVECSKDEMVLKCWMSLQLAAVPKDDSFVVLHDELHPDSLQFLKESCTCSTNFIEIEPHNIQDRAHTFKLISVLEEKLKEDEDNKIHYIVEDDYLHTRDSLSKCKEIFKFWEHFVILYDYPDRYTIDKNPCGVIVGPSCHWRTNPSATYTLMAKRDTWNSALSTIRKHAPHNFTEEAFTQHPCISPIPGVATHLTKYHMSPVVDWNQVWNRL
;
A
#
# COMPACT_ATOMS: atom_id res chain seq x y z
N MET A 1 11.31 7.63 3.91
CA MET A 1 10.33 7.02 2.99
C MET A 1 9.24 8.03 2.69
N ILE A 2 8.65 8.02 1.49
CA ILE A 2 7.47 8.83 1.15
C ILE A 2 6.30 7.87 0.95
N ILE A 3 5.19 8.08 1.67
CA ILE A 3 4.02 7.19 1.70
C ILE A 3 2.84 7.93 1.08
N TYR A 4 2.27 7.36 0.03
CA TYR A 4 1.11 7.91 -0.69
C TYR A 4 -0.13 7.14 -0.24
N PHE A 5 -0.89 7.74 0.67
CA PHE A 5 -2.12 7.16 1.19
C PHE A 5 -3.32 7.69 0.38
N ARG A 6 -3.97 6.78 -0.36
CA ARG A 6 -5.16 7.10 -1.13
C ARG A 6 -6.41 6.72 -0.35
N CYS A 7 -7.31 7.65 -0.11
CA CYS A 7 -8.51 7.41 0.70
C CYS A 7 -9.75 8.15 0.19
N THR A 8 -10.92 7.57 0.49
CA THR A 8 -12.25 8.10 0.17
C THR A 8 -13.28 7.62 1.20
N SER A 9 -14.30 8.44 1.51
CA SER A 9 -15.47 8.00 2.28
C SER A 9 -16.53 7.31 1.41
N LYS A 10 -16.37 7.32 0.10
CA LYS A 10 -17.30 6.71 -0.82
C LYS A 10 -17.36 5.20 -0.63
N LYS A 11 -18.54 4.67 -0.41
CA LYS A 11 -18.73 3.22 -0.36
C LYS A 11 -18.43 2.62 -1.72
N GLU A 12 -17.48 1.71 -1.77
CA GLU A 12 -17.27 0.91 -2.96
C GLU A 12 -18.52 0.07 -3.23
N THR A 13 -19.15 0.30 -4.37
CA THR A 13 -20.30 -0.47 -4.85
C THR A 13 -19.89 -1.72 -5.62
N VAL A 14 -18.68 -2.22 -5.41
CA VAL A 14 -18.26 -3.47 -6.03
C VAL A 14 -19.08 -4.59 -5.40
N SER A 15 -20.11 -5.04 -6.12
CA SER A 15 -20.95 -6.16 -5.70
C SER A 15 -20.07 -7.40 -5.47
N GLY A 16 -20.16 -7.98 -4.27
CA GLY A 16 -19.47 -9.23 -3.92
C GLY A 16 -18.20 -9.09 -3.07
N VAL A 17 -17.76 -7.88 -2.73
CA VAL A 17 -16.64 -7.70 -1.78
C VAL A 17 -17.21 -7.68 -0.36
N GLU A 18 -17.06 -8.80 0.34
CA GLU A 18 -17.42 -8.91 1.75
C GLU A 18 -16.26 -8.41 2.62
N ARG A 19 -16.50 -7.39 3.44
CA ARG A 19 -15.51 -6.88 4.39
C ARG A 19 -15.27 -7.88 5.51
N TRP A 20 -14.02 -7.94 5.98
CA TRP A 20 -13.64 -8.82 7.09
C TRP A 20 -14.27 -8.41 8.43
N VAL A 21 -14.47 -7.12 8.64
CA VAL A 21 -15.08 -6.54 9.84
C VAL A 21 -16.27 -5.68 9.45
N GLU A 22 -17.34 -5.73 10.25
CA GLU A 22 -18.46 -4.81 10.11
C GLU A 22 -18.06 -3.43 10.67
N CYS A 23 -17.79 -2.51 9.77
CA CYS A 23 -17.46 -1.13 10.10
C CYS A 23 -17.90 -0.18 9.00
N SER A 24 -17.98 1.10 9.30
CA SER A 24 -18.19 2.12 8.27
C SER A 24 -16.96 2.26 7.39
N LYS A 25 -17.11 2.82 6.18
CA LYS A 25 -15.97 3.12 5.32
C LYS A 25 -15.02 4.10 6.00
N ASP A 26 -15.56 5.11 6.68
CA ASP A 26 -14.76 6.09 7.41
C ASP A 26 -13.96 5.44 8.54
N GLU A 27 -14.58 4.59 9.36
CA GLU A 27 -13.86 3.86 10.41
C GLU A 27 -12.71 3.02 9.84
N MET A 28 -12.92 2.36 8.71
CA MET A 28 -11.89 1.59 8.03
C MET A 28 -10.72 2.50 7.61
N VAL A 29 -11.00 3.62 6.96
CA VAL A 29 -10.00 4.62 6.54
C VAL A 29 -9.19 5.09 7.75
N LEU A 30 -9.87 5.48 8.85
CA LEU A 30 -9.22 5.99 10.06
C LEU A 30 -8.29 4.94 10.69
N LYS A 31 -8.74 3.69 10.82
CA LYS A 31 -7.91 2.62 11.40
C LYS A 31 -6.72 2.24 10.51
N CYS A 32 -6.91 2.18 9.18
CA CYS A 32 -5.81 1.96 8.25
C CYS A 32 -4.78 3.10 8.34
N TRP A 33 -5.25 4.36 8.38
CA TRP A 33 -4.39 5.52 8.61
C TRP A 33 -3.62 5.43 9.94
N MET A 34 -4.30 5.17 11.05
CA MET A 34 -3.66 5.04 12.38
C MET A 34 -2.61 3.94 12.39
N SER A 35 -2.88 2.80 11.75
CA SER A 35 -1.92 1.70 11.65
C SER A 35 -0.63 2.12 10.93
N LEU A 36 -0.74 2.92 9.87
CA LEU A 36 0.40 3.50 9.16
C LEU A 36 1.15 4.53 10.01
N GLN A 37 0.43 5.42 10.71
CA GLN A 37 1.05 6.42 11.60
C GLN A 37 1.84 5.75 12.73
N LEU A 38 1.34 4.63 13.29
CA LEU A 38 2.04 3.86 14.32
C LEU A 38 3.27 3.10 13.79
N ALA A 39 3.30 2.77 12.51
CA ALA A 39 4.43 2.11 11.87
C ALA A 39 5.51 3.10 11.39
N ALA A 40 5.14 4.36 11.14
CA ALA A 40 6.01 5.38 10.60
C ALA A 40 6.95 5.98 11.67
N VAL A 41 8.10 6.48 11.20
CA VAL A 41 9.09 7.19 12.03
C VAL A 41 9.04 8.69 11.67
N PRO A 42 8.61 9.57 12.59
CA PRO A 42 8.29 10.97 12.27
C PRO A 42 9.39 11.79 11.58
N LYS A 43 10.65 11.45 11.82
CA LYS A 43 11.80 12.19 11.21
C LYS A 43 12.24 11.62 9.85
N ASP A 44 11.88 10.35 9.58
CA ASP A 44 12.38 9.61 8.43
C ASP A 44 11.32 9.42 7.35
N ASP A 45 10.05 9.52 7.76
CA ASP A 45 8.91 9.25 6.90
C ASP A 45 8.06 10.50 6.68
N SER A 46 7.45 10.58 5.52
CA SER A 46 6.49 11.63 5.17
C SER A 46 5.31 11.04 4.42
N PHE A 47 4.18 11.73 4.47
CA PHE A 47 2.96 11.30 3.80
C PHE A 47 2.52 12.29 2.72
N VAL A 48 1.95 11.74 1.66
CA VAL A 48 1.11 12.44 0.69
C VAL A 48 -0.26 11.77 0.74
N VAL A 49 -1.25 12.47 1.26
CA VAL A 49 -2.62 11.95 1.36
C VAL A 49 -3.40 12.45 0.15
N LEU A 50 -3.84 11.52 -0.70
CA LEU A 50 -4.73 11.82 -1.83
C LEU A 50 -6.15 11.42 -1.43
N HIS A 51 -7.05 12.38 -1.38
CA HIS A 51 -8.42 12.11 -0.96
C HIS A 51 -9.45 12.69 -1.92
N ASP A 52 -10.55 11.97 -2.10
CA ASP A 52 -11.75 12.41 -2.77
C ASP A 52 -12.98 12.13 -1.88
N GLU A 53 -13.97 13.03 -1.89
CA GLU A 53 -15.23 12.85 -1.15
C GLU A 53 -15.06 12.32 0.30
N LEU A 54 -13.94 12.68 0.96
CA LEU A 54 -13.71 12.28 2.35
C LEU A 54 -14.60 13.09 3.29
N HIS A 55 -15.25 12.42 4.25
CA HIS A 55 -16.10 13.10 5.23
C HIS A 55 -15.27 14.15 5.98
N PRO A 56 -15.79 15.38 6.22
CA PRO A 56 -15.03 16.46 6.86
C PRO A 56 -14.41 16.08 8.20
N ASP A 57 -15.14 15.33 9.05
CA ASP A 57 -14.64 14.88 10.35
C ASP A 57 -13.49 13.86 10.17
N SER A 58 -13.58 12.98 9.16
CA SER A 58 -12.51 12.05 8.83
C SER A 58 -11.28 12.77 8.35
N LEU A 59 -11.43 13.77 7.47
CA LEU A 59 -10.31 14.60 7.00
C LEU A 59 -9.66 15.37 8.15
N GLN A 60 -10.45 15.94 9.05
CA GLN A 60 -9.95 16.63 10.24
C GLN A 60 -9.16 15.67 11.12
N PHE A 61 -9.71 14.47 11.41
CA PHE A 61 -9.00 13.46 12.19
C PHE A 61 -7.66 13.07 11.56
N LEU A 62 -7.62 12.84 10.24
CA LEU A 62 -6.37 12.52 9.54
C LEU A 62 -5.33 13.63 9.76
N LYS A 63 -5.74 14.90 9.66
CA LYS A 63 -4.86 16.07 9.86
C LYS A 63 -4.35 16.17 11.30
N GLU A 64 -5.21 15.98 12.29
CA GLU A 64 -4.88 16.10 13.71
C GLU A 64 -4.03 14.94 14.23
N SER A 65 -4.20 13.75 13.67
CA SER A 65 -3.46 12.54 14.05
C SER A 65 -2.12 12.36 13.32
N CYS A 66 -1.71 13.29 12.46
CA CYS A 66 -0.43 13.24 11.78
C CYS A 66 0.75 13.29 12.76
N THR A 67 1.60 12.29 12.71
CA THR A 67 2.88 12.23 13.45
C THR A 67 4.07 12.61 12.57
N CYS A 68 3.93 12.52 11.26
CA CYS A 68 4.94 12.81 10.26
C CYS A 68 4.58 14.06 9.43
N SER A 69 5.54 14.60 8.69
CA SER A 69 5.26 15.62 7.67
C SER A 69 4.26 15.08 6.66
N THR A 70 3.15 15.78 6.47
CA THR A 70 2.04 15.31 5.64
C THR A 70 1.54 16.41 4.72
N ASN A 71 1.42 16.08 3.43
CA ASN A 71 0.78 16.92 2.42
C ASN A 71 -0.57 16.31 2.02
N PHE A 72 -1.65 17.09 2.11
CA PHE A 72 -3.01 16.70 1.73
C PHE A 72 -3.32 17.24 0.34
N ILE A 73 -3.74 16.38 -0.56
CA ILE A 73 -4.12 16.71 -1.94
C ILE A 73 -5.55 16.23 -2.15
N GLU A 74 -6.46 17.17 -2.33
CA GLU A 74 -7.81 16.87 -2.77
C GLU A 74 -7.80 16.58 -4.27
N ILE A 75 -8.46 15.51 -4.65
CA ILE A 75 -8.62 15.13 -6.06
C ILE A 75 -10.09 15.19 -6.45
N GLU A 76 -10.35 15.55 -7.70
CA GLU A 76 -11.72 15.62 -8.21
C GLU A 76 -12.44 14.29 -8.02
N PRO A 77 -13.70 14.31 -7.55
CA PRO A 77 -14.53 13.12 -7.45
C PRO A 77 -14.66 12.46 -8.83
N HIS A 78 -14.55 11.15 -8.86
CA HIS A 78 -14.58 10.40 -10.11
C HIS A 78 -15.41 9.13 -9.97
N ASN A 79 -15.82 8.58 -11.11
CA ASN A 79 -16.43 7.28 -11.15
C ASN A 79 -15.34 6.19 -10.97
N ILE A 80 -15.57 5.20 -10.12
CA ILE A 80 -14.65 4.06 -9.91
C ILE A 80 -14.28 3.37 -11.24
N GLN A 81 -15.18 3.41 -12.22
CA GLN A 81 -14.97 2.76 -13.52
C GLN A 81 -13.91 3.42 -14.41
N ASP A 82 -13.71 4.73 -14.30
CA ASP A 82 -12.75 5.45 -15.16
C ASP A 82 -11.32 5.51 -14.62
N ARG A 83 -11.11 5.09 -13.36
CA ARG A 83 -9.80 5.04 -12.71
C ARG A 83 -8.99 6.33 -12.72
N ALA A 84 -9.65 7.46 -12.84
CA ALA A 84 -9.01 8.78 -12.86
C ALA A 84 -8.13 9.00 -11.62
N HIS A 85 -8.56 8.50 -10.46
CA HIS A 85 -7.79 8.55 -9.22
C HIS A 85 -6.45 7.80 -9.28
N THR A 86 -6.42 6.64 -9.97
CA THR A 86 -5.17 5.89 -10.17
C THR A 86 -4.19 6.66 -11.03
N PHE A 87 -4.67 7.28 -12.11
CA PHE A 87 -3.83 8.13 -12.95
C PHE A 87 -3.35 9.38 -12.21
N LYS A 88 -4.19 9.98 -11.35
CA LYS A 88 -3.78 11.12 -10.53
C LYS A 88 -2.71 10.72 -9.51
N LEU A 89 -2.88 9.58 -8.85
CA LEU A 89 -1.88 9.01 -7.95
C LEU A 89 -0.53 8.83 -8.67
N ILE A 90 -0.55 8.20 -9.86
CA ILE A 90 0.66 7.99 -10.66
C ILE A 90 1.30 9.34 -11.05
N SER A 91 0.50 10.35 -11.39
CA SER A 91 1.02 11.68 -11.74
C SER A 91 1.68 12.36 -10.55
N VAL A 92 1.07 12.30 -9.36
CA VAL A 92 1.66 12.84 -8.12
C VAL A 92 2.94 12.07 -7.75
N LEU A 93 2.93 10.75 -7.89
CA LEU A 93 4.13 9.93 -7.69
C LEU A 93 5.25 10.39 -8.64
N GLU A 94 4.95 10.55 -9.94
CA GLU A 94 5.92 10.99 -10.95
C GLU A 94 6.55 12.36 -10.63
N GLU A 95 5.75 13.31 -10.15
CA GLU A 95 6.24 14.60 -9.70
C GLU A 95 7.22 14.45 -8.53
N LYS A 96 6.84 13.66 -7.53
CA LYS A 96 7.68 13.42 -6.35
C LYS A 96 8.95 12.62 -6.66
N LEU A 97 8.91 11.72 -7.62
CA LEU A 97 10.12 11.00 -8.09
C LEU A 97 11.12 11.94 -8.74
N LYS A 98 10.68 12.99 -9.45
CA LYS A 98 11.55 14.02 -10.04
C LYS A 98 12.20 14.92 -8.98
N GLU A 99 11.51 15.15 -7.86
CA GLU A 99 12.01 15.96 -6.75
C GLU A 99 12.95 15.18 -5.80
N ASP A 100 12.94 13.84 -5.87
CA ASP A 100 13.73 13.00 -4.98
C ASP A 100 15.16 12.83 -5.48
N GLU A 101 16.11 13.46 -4.80
CA GLU A 101 17.56 13.34 -5.09
C GLU A 101 18.22 12.17 -4.35
N ASP A 102 17.58 11.64 -3.30
CA ASP A 102 18.17 10.68 -2.36
C ASP A 102 17.82 9.22 -2.67
N ASN A 103 17.14 8.92 -3.78
CA ASN A 103 16.66 7.58 -4.13
C ASN A 103 15.84 6.95 -2.99
N LYS A 104 14.90 7.73 -2.41
CA LYS A 104 14.05 7.29 -1.31
C LYS A 104 13.12 6.15 -1.72
N ILE A 105 12.59 5.45 -0.73
CA ILE A 105 11.53 4.48 -0.93
C ILE A 105 10.21 5.25 -1.07
N HIS A 106 9.46 4.96 -2.12
CA HIS A 106 8.11 5.47 -2.36
C HIS A 106 7.12 4.32 -2.22
N TYR A 107 6.15 4.47 -1.33
CA TYR A 107 5.13 3.48 -1.02
C TYR A 107 3.74 4.00 -1.36
N ILE A 108 3.07 3.42 -2.32
CA ILE A 108 1.66 3.67 -2.60
C ILE A 108 0.79 2.66 -1.86
N VAL A 109 -0.26 3.14 -1.18
CA VAL A 109 -1.14 2.30 -0.34
C VAL A 109 -2.58 2.79 -0.38
N GLU A 110 -3.51 1.84 -0.41
CA GLU A 110 -4.96 2.08 -0.38
C GLU A 110 -5.49 2.09 1.05
N ASP A 111 -6.67 2.66 1.24
CA ASP A 111 -7.30 2.92 2.53
C ASP A 111 -7.99 1.71 3.19
N ASP A 112 -7.82 0.54 2.64
CA ASP A 112 -8.30 -0.73 3.17
C ASP A 112 -7.17 -1.74 3.47
N TYR A 113 -5.95 -1.21 3.68
CA TYR A 113 -4.81 -1.99 4.13
C TYR A 113 -4.43 -1.65 5.58
N LEU A 114 -4.55 -2.66 6.46
CA LEU A 114 -4.13 -2.59 7.86
C LEU A 114 -2.68 -3.05 8.00
N HIS A 115 -1.88 -2.35 8.82
CA HIS A 115 -0.46 -2.57 9.00
C HIS A 115 -0.10 -3.00 10.42
N THR A 116 0.88 -3.88 10.56
CA THR A 116 1.53 -4.12 11.85
C THR A 116 2.48 -2.96 12.18
N ARG A 117 2.74 -2.76 13.48
CA ARG A 117 3.59 -1.66 13.95
C ARG A 117 5.02 -1.70 13.41
N ASP A 118 5.54 -2.87 13.08
CA ASP A 118 6.90 -3.08 12.57
C ASP A 118 6.98 -3.18 11.03
N SER A 119 5.86 -2.97 10.33
CA SER A 119 5.77 -3.15 8.88
C SER A 119 6.77 -2.31 8.09
N LEU A 120 6.82 -1.00 8.37
CA LEU A 120 7.70 -0.09 7.63
C LEU A 120 9.19 -0.26 8.03
N SER A 121 9.48 -0.66 9.27
CA SER A 121 10.87 -0.94 9.67
C SER A 121 11.41 -2.18 8.97
N LYS A 122 10.64 -3.28 8.89
CA LYS A 122 11.01 -4.48 8.13
C LYS A 122 11.21 -4.17 6.65
N CYS A 123 10.37 -3.30 6.10
CA CYS A 123 10.53 -2.84 4.73
C CYS A 123 11.85 -2.08 4.53
N LYS A 124 12.17 -1.13 5.41
CA LYS A 124 13.44 -0.40 5.32
C LYS A 124 14.66 -1.31 5.44
N GLU A 125 14.55 -2.38 6.23
CA GLU A 125 15.62 -3.38 6.33
C GLU A 125 15.86 -4.12 5.02
N ILE A 126 14.81 -4.63 4.38
CA ILE A 126 14.99 -5.40 3.14
C ILE A 126 15.52 -4.53 2.01
N PHE A 127 15.17 -3.26 1.93
CA PHE A 127 15.69 -2.33 0.91
C PHE A 127 17.19 -2.00 1.03
N LYS A 128 17.87 -2.48 2.05
CA LYS A 128 19.34 -2.47 2.10
C LYS A 128 19.98 -3.53 1.20
N PHE A 129 19.22 -4.55 0.80
CA PHE A 129 19.67 -5.72 0.05
C PHE A 129 18.84 -6.01 -1.20
N TRP A 130 17.67 -5.36 -1.31
CA TRP A 130 16.71 -5.56 -2.39
C TRP A 130 16.41 -4.22 -3.07
N GLU A 131 16.57 -4.18 -4.39
CA GLU A 131 16.43 -2.92 -5.15
C GLU A 131 15.18 -2.88 -6.02
N HIS A 132 14.38 -3.94 -6.01
CA HIS A 132 13.17 -4.05 -6.81
C HIS A 132 11.91 -3.79 -5.98
N PHE A 133 10.75 -4.24 -6.48
CA PHE A 133 9.48 -4.00 -5.80
C PHE A 133 9.31 -4.82 -4.53
N VAL A 134 8.60 -4.24 -3.58
CA VAL A 134 8.17 -4.85 -2.33
C VAL A 134 6.69 -4.56 -2.11
N ILE A 135 5.94 -5.55 -1.65
CA ILE A 135 4.61 -5.42 -1.08
C ILE A 135 4.63 -5.93 0.36
N LEU A 136 3.83 -5.36 1.24
CA LEU A 136 3.76 -5.79 2.65
C LEU A 136 2.67 -6.84 2.89
N TYR A 137 1.82 -7.02 1.90
CA TYR A 137 0.71 -7.95 1.90
C TYR A 137 1.13 -9.33 1.40
N ASP A 138 0.86 -10.36 2.21
CA ASP A 138 1.09 -11.75 1.83
C ASP A 138 -0.24 -12.38 1.41
N TYR A 139 -0.40 -12.59 0.11
CA TYR A 139 -1.64 -13.07 -0.49
C TYR A 139 -1.99 -14.50 -0.04
N PRO A 140 -3.17 -14.75 0.55
CA PRO A 140 -3.56 -16.07 1.02
C PRO A 140 -3.72 -17.10 -0.10
N ASP A 141 -4.09 -16.68 -1.31
CA ASP A 141 -4.20 -17.55 -2.48
C ASP A 141 -2.87 -18.19 -2.90
N ARG A 142 -1.74 -17.58 -2.50
CA ARG A 142 -0.40 -18.16 -2.75
C ARG A 142 -0.12 -19.42 -1.95
N TYR A 143 -0.93 -19.73 -0.95
CA TYR A 143 -0.82 -20.95 -0.14
C TYR A 143 -1.73 -22.09 -0.63
N THR A 144 -2.66 -21.80 -1.52
CA THR A 144 -3.70 -22.74 -1.96
C THR A 144 -3.65 -23.10 -3.45
N ILE A 145 -2.90 -22.33 -4.26
CA ILE A 145 -2.83 -22.53 -5.70
C ILE A 145 -1.45 -23.06 -6.08
N ASP A 146 -1.37 -24.34 -6.39
CA ASP A 146 -0.13 -25.06 -6.78
C ASP A 146 0.57 -24.54 -8.06
N LYS A 147 0.03 -23.52 -8.70
CA LYS A 147 0.47 -23.09 -10.04
C LYS A 147 1.54 -22.02 -10.07
N ASN A 148 1.87 -21.42 -8.93
CA ASN A 148 2.83 -20.34 -8.86
C ASN A 148 4.00 -20.72 -7.94
N PRO A 149 5.04 -21.37 -8.44
CA PRO A 149 6.24 -21.59 -7.65
C PRO A 149 6.82 -20.25 -7.19
N CYS A 150 7.14 -20.14 -5.91
CA CYS A 150 7.77 -18.95 -5.35
C CYS A 150 9.19 -19.29 -4.87
N GLY A 151 10.11 -18.35 -5.09
CA GLY A 151 11.40 -18.35 -4.42
C GLY A 151 11.25 -17.77 -3.01
N VAL A 152 11.97 -18.35 -2.04
CA VAL A 152 12.05 -17.81 -0.68
C VAL A 152 13.42 -17.18 -0.46
N ILE A 153 13.43 -15.96 0.06
CA ILE A 153 14.62 -15.17 0.38
C ILE A 153 14.67 -15.01 1.89
N VAL A 154 15.82 -15.30 2.49
CA VAL A 154 16.05 -15.09 3.92
C VAL A 154 16.42 -13.62 4.14
N GLY A 155 15.54 -12.87 4.78
CA GLY A 155 15.79 -11.48 5.18
C GLY A 155 16.24 -11.38 6.64
N PRO A 156 16.65 -10.17 7.09
CA PRO A 156 17.17 -9.97 8.45
C PRO A 156 16.15 -10.27 9.56
N SER A 157 14.89 -9.91 9.36
CA SER A 157 13.84 -9.98 10.39
C SER A 157 12.71 -10.96 10.06
N CYS A 158 12.58 -11.38 8.81
CA CYS A 158 11.60 -12.37 8.36
C CYS A 158 12.04 -12.98 7.02
N HIS A 159 11.33 -14.02 6.59
CA HIS A 159 11.50 -14.56 5.25
C HIS A 159 10.66 -13.71 4.27
N TRP A 160 11.07 -13.73 3.01
CA TRP A 160 10.39 -13.05 1.91
C TRP A 160 10.16 -14.04 0.78
N ARG A 161 9.07 -13.90 0.07
CA ARG A 161 8.82 -14.71 -1.13
C ARG A 161 8.62 -13.84 -2.37
N THR A 162 8.92 -14.39 -3.52
CA THR A 162 8.64 -13.75 -4.80
C THR A 162 7.14 -13.73 -5.08
N ASN A 163 6.64 -12.64 -5.65
CA ASN A 163 5.26 -12.46 -6.07
C ASN A 163 5.19 -12.13 -7.55
N PRO A 164 4.36 -12.83 -8.33
CA PRO A 164 4.21 -12.57 -9.76
C PRO A 164 3.31 -11.37 -10.07
N SER A 165 2.48 -10.95 -9.13
CA SER A 165 1.52 -9.84 -9.29
C SER A 165 1.24 -9.15 -7.97
N ALA A 166 0.84 -7.88 -8.03
CA ALA A 166 0.34 -7.09 -6.91
C ALA A 166 -0.74 -6.12 -7.40
N THR A 167 -1.50 -5.59 -6.46
CA THR A 167 -2.33 -4.39 -6.64
C THR A 167 -1.50 -3.13 -6.39
N TYR A 168 -2.14 -1.95 -6.35
CA TYR A 168 -1.45 -0.68 -6.12
C TYR A 168 -0.99 -0.43 -4.67
N THR A 169 -0.95 -1.43 -3.81
CA THR A 169 -0.27 -1.36 -2.51
C THR A 169 1.15 -1.89 -2.69
N LEU A 170 2.03 -1.02 -3.13
CA LEU A 170 3.31 -1.36 -3.74
C LEU A 170 4.38 -0.33 -3.41
N MET A 171 5.61 -0.76 -3.19
CA MET A 171 6.72 0.13 -2.92
C MET A 171 8.00 -0.25 -3.66
N ALA A 172 8.80 0.76 -3.97
CA ALA A 172 10.15 0.63 -4.51
C ALA A 172 10.97 1.90 -4.25
N LYS A 173 12.27 1.84 -4.47
CA LYS A 173 13.12 3.04 -4.55
C LYS A 173 12.79 3.84 -5.82
N ARG A 174 13.10 5.15 -5.80
CA ARG A 174 12.90 6.06 -6.94
C ARG A 174 13.36 5.47 -8.28
N ASP A 175 14.56 4.91 -8.33
CA ASP A 175 15.14 4.46 -9.61
C ASP A 175 14.35 3.29 -10.21
N THR A 176 13.88 2.37 -9.37
CA THR A 176 12.98 1.27 -9.80
C THR A 176 11.65 1.81 -10.29
N TRP A 177 11.04 2.78 -9.56
CA TRP A 177 9.82 3.43 -10.01
C TRP A 177 10.00 4.10 -11.36
N ASN A 178 11.05 4.90 -11.55
CA ASN A 178 11.34 5.59 -12.81
C ASN A 178 11.48 4.61 -13.98
N SER A 179 12.15 3.47 -13.76
CA SER A 179 12.30 2.43 -14.77
C SER A 179 10.98 1.73 -15.13
N ALA A 180 10.10 1.50 -14.16
CA ALA A 180 8.86 0.76 -14.34
C ALA A 180 7.65 1.65 -14.68
N LEU A 181 7.75 2.98 -14.51
CA LEU A 181 6.61 3.90 -14.51
C LEU A 181 5.79 3.86 -15.79
N SER A 182 6.43 3.76 -16.96
CA SER A 182 5.74 3.69 -18.25
C SER A 182 4.90 2.42 -18.37
N THR A 183 5.42 1.29 -17.93
CA THR A 183 4.72 0.00 -17.90
C THR A 183 3.55 0.03 -16.93
N ILE A 184 3.77 0.55 -15.72
CA ILE A 184 2.72 0.68 -14.70
C ILE A 184 1.61 1.61 -15.20
N ARG A 185 1.93 2.74 -15.82
CA ARG A 185 0.95 3.67 -16.38
C ARG A 185 0.12 3.03 -17.49
N LYS A 186 0.74 2.27 -18.38
CA LYS A 186 0.06 1.52 -19.45
C LYS A 186 -0.98 0.54 -18.89
N HIS A 187 -0.66 -0.13 -17.80
CA HIS A 187 -1.50 -1.15 -17.18
C HIS A 187 -2.39 -0.64 -16.03
N ALA A 188 -2.29 0.64 -15.68
CA ALA A 188 -3.08 1.27 -14.62
C ALA A 188 -4.59 1.01 -14.73
N PRO A 189 -5.24 1.04 -15.91
CA PRO A 189 -6.67 0.77 -16.05
C PRO A 189 -7.09 -0.64 -15.62
N HIS A 190 -6.16 -1.57 -15.58
CA HIS A 190 -6.44 -2.99 -15.31
C HIS A 190 -5.85 -3.50 -14.00
N ASN A 191 -5.14 -2.66 -13.23
CA ASN A 191 -4.39 -3.02 -12.01
C ASN A 191 -3.37 -4.16 -12.22
N PHE A 192 -2.82 -4.32 -13.40
CA PHE A 192 -1.82 -5.36 -13.67
C PHE A 192 -0.41 -4.82 -13.47
N THR A 193 0.35 -5.51 -12.67
CA THR A 193 1.75 -5.21 -12.38
C THR A 193 2.71 -6.29 -12.86
N GLU A 194 2.20 -7.39 -13.41
CA GLU A 194 2.97 -8.57 -13.83
C GLU A 194 4.07 -8.20 -14.82
N GLU A 195 3.78 -7.36 -15.81
CA GLU A 195 4.76 -6.94 -16.81
C GLU A 195 5.91 -6.14 -16.17
N ALA A 196 5.61 -5.27 -15.22
CA ALA A 196 6.63 -4.55 -14.47
C ALA A 196 7.51 -5.49 -13.64
N PHE A 197 6.92 -6.57 -13.09
CA PHE A 197 7.64 -7.53 -12.26
C PHE A 197 8.52 -8.51 -13.04
N THR A 198 8.36 -8.60 -14.35
CA THR A 198 9.31 -9.35 -15.20
C THR A 198 10.68 -8.68 -15.27
N GLN A 199 10.74 -7.35 -15.20
CA GLN A 199 11.96 -6.56 -15.20
C GLN A 199 12.44 -6.23 -13.78
N HIS A 200 11.50 -5.99 -12.88
CA HIS A 200 11.73 -5.62 -11.48
C HIS A 200 10.97 -6.57 -10.56
N PRO A 201 11.52 -7.73 -10.21
CA PRO A 201 10.84 -8.72 -9.38
C PRO A 201 10.23 -8.13 -8.11
N CYS A 202 9.10 -8.68 -7.67
CA CYS A 202 8.43 -8.25 -6.45
C CYS A 202 8.53 -9.31 -5.36
N ILE A 203 8.69 -8.89 -4.11
CA ILE A 203 8.68 -9.77 -2.95
C ILE A 203 7.70 -9.30 -1.88
N SER A 204 7.23 -10.24 -1.07
CA SER A 204 6.43 -9.98 0.13
C SER A 204 6.98 -10.71 1.35
N PRO A 205 6.80 -10.17 2.59
CA PRO A 205 7.24 -10.84 3.81
C PRO A 205 6.36 -12.04 4.15
N ILE A 206 6.96 -13.04 4.79
CA ILE A 206 6.27 -14.20 5.39
C ILE A 206 6.57 -14.18 6.90
N PRO A 207 5.55 -14.03 7.76
CA PRO A 207 4.16 -13.67 7.46
C PRO A 207 4.02 -12.23 6.92
N GLY A 208 2.89 -11.94 6.27
CA GLY A 208 2.54 -10.59 5.84
C GLY A 208 2.52 -9.60 7.01
N VAL A 209 2.99 -8.38 6.79
CA VAL A 209 2.98 -7.29 7.78
C VAL A 209 1.97 -6.20 7.44
N ALA A 210 1.23 -6.40 6.36
CA ALA A 210 -0.01 -5.70 6.03
C ALA A 210 -1.06 -6.70 5.55
N THR A 211 -2.33 -6.31 5.61
CA THR A 211 -3.44 -7.13 5.11
C THR A 211 -4.50 -6.27 4.45
N HIS A 212 -5.11 -6.79 3.39
CA HIS A 212 -6.29 -6.23 2.77
C HIS A 212 -7.53 -6.61 3.59
N LEU A 213 -8.38 -5.64 3.95
CA LEU A 213 -9.51 -5.82 4.85
C LEU A 213 -10.75 -6.43 4.16
N THR A 214 -10.55 -7.48 3.39
CA THR A 214 -11.63 -8.28 2.79
C THR A 214 -11.61 -9.70 3.34
N LYS A 215 -12.78 -10.30 3.54
CA LYS A 215 -12.96 -11.55 4.28
C LYS A 215 -12.09 -12.71 3.82
N TYR A 216 -11.87 -12.84 2.52
CA TYR A 216 -11.13 -13.96 1.93
C TYR A 216 -9.69 -13.60 1.53
N HIS A 217 -9.28 -12.37 1.79
CA HIS A 217 -7.97 -11.86 1.39
C HIS A 217 -7.10 -11.40 2.56
N MET A 218 -7.42 -11.84 3.79
CA MET A 218 -6.59 -11.53 4.94
C MET A 218 -5.26 -12.28 4.86
N SER A 219 -4.15 -11.59 5.07
CA SER A 219 -2.84 -12.24 5.20
C SER A 219 -2.86 -13.27 6.33
N PRO A 220 -2.39 -14.50 6.10
CA PRO A 220 -2.42 -15.56 7.10
C PRO A 220 -1.42 -15.31 8.24
N VAL A 221 -1.57 -16.08 9.33
CA VAL A 221 -0.65 -16.17 10.48
C VAL A 221 -0.76 -15.02 11.47
N VAL A 222 -0.99 -13.79 11.06
CA VAL A 222 -1.11 -12.62 11.95
C VAL A 222 -2.51 -12.53 12.53
N ASP A 223 -2.63 -12.26 13.82
CA ASP A 223 -3.91 -11.94 14.48
C ASP A 223 -4.34 -10.49 14.17
N TRP A 224 -5.03 -10.33 13.06
CA TRP A 224 -5.51 -9.02 12.60
C TRP A 224 -6.62 -8.44 13.47
N ASN A 225 -7.38 -9.28 14.22
CA ASN A 225 -8.32 -8.79 15.23
C ASN A 225 -7.57 -8.03 16.33
N GLN A 226 -6.45 -8.57 16.77
CA GLN A 226 -5.64 -7.90 17.79
C GLN A 226 -5.05 -6.59 17.26
N VAL A 227 -4.61 -6.54 16.00
CA VAL A 227 -4.12 -5.30 15.38
C VAL A 227 -5.23 -4.27 15.30
N TRP A 228 -6.41 -4.65 14.80
CA TRP A 228 -7.59 -3.77 14.65
C TRP A 228 -8.06 -3.19 15.99
N ASN A 229 -8.15 -4.03 17.03
CA ASN A 229 -8.69 -3.63 18.33
C ASN A 229 -7.76 -2.76 19.16
N ARG A 230 -6.49 -2.62 18.76
CA ARG A 230 -5.50 -1.75 19.43
C ARG A 230 -5.46 -0.33 18.83
N LEU A 231 -6.18 -0.08 17.76
CA LEU A 231 -6.33 1.21 17.10
C LEU A 231 -7.62 1.90 17.57
#